data_b1d974439e1db17e3a93f48ef3fb93f8
#
_entry.id   b1d974439e1db17e3a93f48ef3fb93f8
#
_cell.length_a   1.000
_cell.length_b   1.000
_cell.length_c   1.000
_cell.angle_alpha   90.00
_cell.angle_beta   90.00
_cell.angle_gamma   90.00
#
_symmetry.space_group_name_H-M   'P 1'
#
loop_
_entity.id
_entity.type
_entity.pdbx_description
1 polymer ?
#
loop_
_entity_poly.entity_id
_entity_poly.type
_entity_poly.pdbx_seq_one_letter_code
_entity_poly.pdbx_strand_id
1 'polypeptide(L)'
;MLNYTEKKNFSPVDFSTPSSAYSPVYSWIWNSPMTTETVEKEIDEMAEQGMRAFYIIPEPPEFRKGYMETKMSPPYLSEEFFTLVRHAMEYAAKK
;
A
#
# COMPACT_ATOMS: atom_id res chain seq x y z
N MET A 1 18.63 -0.23 -2.86
CA MET A 1 18.35 -1.60 -3.30
C MET A 1 19.44 -2.54 -2.81
N LEU A 2 19.06 -3.67 -2.29
CA LEU A 2 20.03 -4.66 -1.85
C LEU A 2 20.74 -5.30 -3.05
N ASN A 3 22.04 -5.35 -2.94
CA ASN A 3 22.85 -6.01 -3.94
C ASN A 3 23.02 -7.48 -3.52
N TYR A 4 22.68 -8.40 -4.39
CA TYR A 4 22.78 -9.83 -4.08
C TYR A 4 24.19 -10.24 -3.69
N THR A 5 25.19 -9.58 -4.22
CA THR A 5 26.59 -9.92 -3.91
C THR A 5 26.94 -9.60 -2.46
N GLU A 6 26.19 -8.73 -1.81
CA GLU A 6 26.41 -8.39 -0.41
C GLU A 6 25.82 -9.42 0.55
N LYS A 7 24.88 -10.23 0.07
CA LYS A 7 24.22 -11.27 0.86
C LYS A 7 24.70 -12.63 0.46
N LYS A 8 25.98 -12.85 0.61
CA LYS A 8 26.60 -14.09 0.15
C LYS A 8 26.28 -15.28 1.00
N ASN A 9 26.05 -15.07 2.30
CA ASN A 9 25.88 -16.15 3.23
C ASN A 9 24.48 -16.13 3.83
N PHE A 10 23.91 -17.31 3.93
CA PHE A 10 22.66 -17.47 4.64
C PHE A 10 22.89 -17.35 6.15
N SER A 11 22.07 -16.56 6.82
CA SER A 11 22.11 -16.40 8.27
C SER A 11 20.78 -16.86 8.86
N PRO A 12 20.77 -17.87 9.73
CA PRO A 12 19.54 -18.29 10.39
C PRO A 12 18.88 -17.17 11.20
N VAL A 13 19.68 -16.27 11.78
CA VAL A 13 19.12 -15.14 12.52
C VAL A 13 18.38 -14.19 11.57
N ASP A 14 19.01 -13.89 10.43
CA ASP A 14 18.37 -13.01 9.45
C ASP A 14 17.11 -13.65 8.86
N PHE A 15 17.12 -14.98 8.72
CA PHE A 15 15.96 -15.69 8.21
C PHE A 15 14.80 -15.63 9.20
N SER A 16 15.06 -15.83 10.49
CA SER A 16 14.02 -15.86 11.50
C SER A 16 13.52 -14.46 11.89
N THR A 17 14.40 -13.45 11.81
CA THR A 17 14.03 -12.06 12.12
C THR A 17 14.54 -11.14 11.03
N PRO A 18 13.94 -11.20 9.83
CA PRO A 18 14.42 -10.39 8.72
C PRO A 18 14.21 -8.91 8.99
N SER A 19 15.10 -8.09 8.43
CA SER A 19 14.97 -6.65 8.52
C SER A 19 13.75 -6.18 7.74
N SER A 20 13.34 -4.92 7.96
CA SER A 20 12.19 -4.36 7.27
C SER A 20 12.36 -4.34 5.75
N ALA A 21 13.62 -4.41 5.27
CA ALA A 21 13.89 -4.48 3.83
C ALA A 21 13.33 -5.77 3.18
N TYR A 22 13.09 -6.79 3.97
CA TYR A 22 12.56 -8.06 3.47
C TYR A 22 11.09 -8.27 3.81
N SER A 23 10.45 -7.25 4.40
CA SER A 23 9.02 -7.33 4.71
C SER A 23 8.20 -7.28 3.42
N PRO A 24 7.08 -7.99 3.37
CA PRO A 24 6.19 -7.90 2.21
C PRO A 24 5.68 -6.48 2.02
N VAL A 25 5.50 -6.10 0.76
CA VAL A 25 4.86 -4.83 0.42
C VAL A 25 3.42 -5.14 0.05
N TYR A 26 2.48 -4.47 0.70
CA TYR A 26 1.07 -4.70 0.48
C TYR A 26 0.60 -3.93 -0.75
N SER A 27 -0.08 -4.64 -1.66
CA SER A 27 -0.70 -4.02 -2.83
C SER A 27 -2.09 -3.55 -2.42
N TRP A 28 -2.26 -2.26 -2.24
CA TRP A 28 -3.52 -1.69 -1.76
C TRP A 28 -4.33 -1.19 -2.95
N ILE A 29 -5.34 -1.95 -3.29
CA ILE A 29 -6.15 -1.67 -4.47
C ILE A 29 -7.29 -0.74 -4.09
N TRP A 30 -7.35 0.40 -4.76
CA TRP A 30 -8.41 1.38 -4.57
C TRP A 30 -9.40 1.24 -5.73
N ASN A 31 -10.41 0.41 -5.54
CA ASN A 31 -11.44 0.17 -6.55
C ASN A 31 -12.85 0.38 -6.01
N SER A 32 -12.97 1.00 -4.87
CA SER A 32 -14.24 1.31 -4.23
C SER A 32 -14.17 2.72 -3.66
N PRO A 33 -15.30 3.26 -3.16
CA PRO A 33 -15.26 4.58 -2.53
C PRO A 33 -14.30 4.60 -1.35
N MET A 34 -13.36 5.54 -1.36
CA MET A 34 -12.38 5.70 -0.29
C MET A 34 -12.60 7.03 0.40
N THR A 35 -12.61 7.00 1.72
CA THR A 35 -12.73 8.19 2.56
C THR A 35 -11.57 8.23 3.53
N THR A 36 -11.40 9.35 4.22
CA THR A 36 -10.34 9.43 5.23
C THR A 36 -10.52 8.37 6.30
N GLU A 37 -11.77 8.10 6.70
CA GLU A 37 -12.04 7.08 7.71
C GLU A 37 -11.67 5.69 7.22
N THR A 38 -12.00 5.38 5.98
CA THR A 38 -11.67 4.08 5.39
C THR A 38 -10.16 3.91 5.27
N VAL A 39 -9.48 4.97 4.81
CA VAL A 39 -8.03 4.95 4.66
C VAL A 39 -7.36 4.69 6.01
N GLU A 40 -7.79 5.41 7.05
CA GLU A 40 -7.20 5.24 8.37
C GLU A 40 -7.45 3.84 8.93
N LYS A 41 -8.66 3.34 8.76
CA LYS A 41 -9.01 2.01 9.24
C LYS A 41 -8.17 0.94 8.58
N GLU A 42 -8.00 1.02 7.26
CA GLU A 42 -7.25 0.01 6.54
C GLU A 42 -5.76 0.09 6.86
N ILE A 43 -5.22 1.28 7.06
CA ILE A 43 -3.82 1.44 7.48
C ILE A 43 -3.62 0.84 8.87
N ASP A 44 -4.57 1.08 9.78
CA ASP A 44 -4.49 0.49 11.12
C ASP A 44 -4.49 -1.03 11.04
N GLU A 45 -5.34 -1.60 10.19
CA GLU A 45 -5.39 -3.05 10.01
C GLU A 45 -4.09 -3.60 9.44
N MET A 46 -3.50 -2.90 8.45
CA MET A 46 -2.20 -3.30 7.92
C MET A 46 -1.13 -3.29 9.00
N ALA A 47 -1.11 -2.25 9.81
CA ALA A 47 -0.12 -2.14 10.89
C ALA A 47 -0.29 -3.27 11.91
N GLU A 48 -1.52 -3.62 12.25
CA GLU A 48 -1.79 -4.72 13.18
C GLU A 48 -1.29 -6.06 12.64
N GLN A 49 -1.33 -6.21 11.31
CA GLN A 49 -0.89 -7.45 10.68
C GLN A 49 0.61 -7.46 10.40
N GLY A 50 1.32 -6.41 10.81
CA GLY A 50 2.76 -6.35 10.61
C GLY A 50 3.20 -5.88 9.23
N MET A 51 2.29 -5.34 8.45
CA MET A 51 2.65 -4.78 7.15
C MET A 51 3.38 -3.46 7.36
N ARG A 52 4.59 -3.37 6.82
CA ARG A 52 5.46 -2.21 7.02
C ARG A 52 5.47 -1.26 5.84
N ALA A 53 4.96 -1.70 4.71
CA ALA A 53 4.98 -0.90 3.50
C ALA A 53 3.81 -1.28 2.63
N PHE A 54 3.32 -0.31 1.85
CA PHE A 54 2.28 -0.56 0.88
C PHE A 54 2.48 0.36 -0.31
N TYR A 55 1.83 0.02 -1.40
CA TYR A 55 1.70 0.93 -2.53
C TYR A 55 0.25 0.90 -2.99
N ILE A 56 -0.21 2.04 -3.48
CA ILE A 56 -1.60 2.21 -3.88
C ILE A 56 -1.74 1.90 -5.36
N ILE A 57 -2.67 1.02 -5.68
CA ILE A 57 -3.02 0.71 -7.06
C ILE A 57 -4.41 1.27 -7.30
N PRO A 58 -4.55 2.44 -7.93
CA PRO A 58 -5.86 2.95 -8.25
C PRO A 58 -6.44 2.18 -9.44
N GLU A 59 -7.73 1.87 -9.37
CA GLU A 59 -8.42 1.19 -10.45
C GLU A 59 -9.65 2.00 -10.86
N PRO A 60 -9.45 3.15 -11.52
CA PRO A 60 -10.58 3.94 -12.00
C PRO A 60 -11.26 3.25 -13.18
N PRO A 61 -12.49 3.63 -13.49
CA PRO A 61 -13.21 3.03 -14.64
C PRO A 61 -12.42 3.15 -15.94
N GLU A 62 -11.58 4.17 -16.08
CA GLU A 62 -10.79 4.39 -17.29
C GLU A 62 -9.80 3.26 -17.54
N PHE A 63 -9.36 2.57 -16.49
CA PHE A 63 -8.40 1.47 -16.61
C PHE A 63 -9.07 0.13 -16.87
N ARG A 64 -10.39 0.07 -16.68
CA ARG A 64 -11.15 -1.16 -16.84
C ARG A 64 -12.27 -0.90 -17.85
N LYS A 65 -12.30 -1.69 -18.88
CA LYS A 65 -13.30 -1.56 -19.93
C LYS A 65 -14.14 -2.81 -19.99
N GLY A 66 -15.33 -2.65 -20.58
CA GLY A 66 -16.21 -3.77 -20.81
C GLY A 66 -16.97 -4.20 -19.57
N TYR A 67 -16.81 -5.43 -19.19
CA TYR A 67 -17.61 -6.05 -18.12
C TYR A 67 -17.10 -5.78 -16.71
N MET A 68 -15.95 -5.14 -16.59
CA MET A 68 -15.38 -4.86 -15.26
C MET A 68 -15.77 -3.47 -14.81
N GLU A 69 -16.62 -3.40 -13.79
CA GLU A 69 -16.98 -2.12 -13.19
C GLU A 69 -16.11 -1.88 -11.97
N THR A 70 -15.67 -0.64 -11.80
CA THR A 70 -15.06 -0.22 -10.56
C THR A 70 -15.87 0.93 -9.99
N LYS A 71 -15.88 1.04 -8.68
CA LYS A 71 -16.59 2.12 -7.99
C LYS A 71 -15.61 3.03 -7.27
N MET A 72 -14.43 3.16 -7.83
CA MET A 72 -13.40 3.99 -7.23
C MET A 72 -13.87 5.44 -7.10
N SER A 73 -13.68 5.99 -5.91
CA SER A 73 -13.95 7.38 -5.59
C SER A 73 -12.91 7.78 -4.55
N PRO A 74 -12.33 8.97 -4.59
CA PRO A 74 -12.57 10.05 -5.56
C PRO A 74 -12.00 9.73 -6.94
N PRO A 75 -12.37 10.52 -7.98
CA PRO A 75 -11.89 10.27 -9.33
C PRO A 75 -10.38 10.30 -9.42
N TYR A 76 -9.83 9.44 -10.26
CA TYR A 76 -8.40 9.31 -10.43
C TYR A 76 -7.79 10.62 -10.91
N LEU A 77 -6.70 11.01 -10.24
CA LEU A 77 -5.93 12.24 -10.50
C LEU A 77 -6.69 13.53 -10.21
N SER A 78 -7.83 13.46 -9.53
CA SER A 78 -8.51 14.67 -9.06
C SER A 78 -7.79 15.24 -7.85
N GLU A 79 -8.12 16.48 -7.47
CA GLU A 79 -7.55 17.08 -6.27
C GLU A 79 -7.89 16.26 -5.03
N GLU A 80 -9.11 15.76 -4.96
CA GLU A 80 -9.56 14.92 -3.85
C GLU A 80 -8.77 13.63 -3.78
N PHE A 81 -8.43 13.06 -4.93
CA PHE A 81 -7.60 11.87 -5.00
C PHE A 81 -6.22 12.15 -4.40
N PHE A 82 -5.57 13.22 -4.83
CA PHE A 82 -4.24 13.54 -4.31
C PHE A 82 -4.26 13.91 -2.85
N THR A 83 -5.32 14.60 -2.40
CA THR A 83 -5.47 14.92 -0.99
C THR A 83 -5.57 13.64 -0.16
N LEU A 84 -6.32 12.67 -0.64
CA LEU A 84 -6.49 11.41 0.05
C LEU A 84 -5.20 10.58 0.06
N VAL A 85 -4.47 10.58 -1.05
CA VAL A 85 -3.17 9.90 -1.11
C VAL A 85 -2.21 10.53 -0.10
N ARG A 86 -2.16 11.86 -0.05
CA ARG A 86 -1.31 12.55 0.91
C ARG A 86 -1.70 12.17 2.34
N HIS A 87 -3.00 12.16 2.61
CA HIS A 87 -3.48 11.79 3.94
C HIS A 87 -3.04 10.37 4.31
N ALA A 88 -3.14 9.44 3.35
CA ALA A 88 -2.72 8.07 3.58
C ALA A 88 -1.24 8.00 3.95
N MET A 89 -0.39 8.73 3.21
CA MET A 89 1.04 8.73 3.47
C MET A 89 1.38 9.34 4.82
N GLU A 90 0.74 10.45 5.16
CA GLU A 90 0.98 11.12 6.44
C GLU A 90 0.49 10.27 7.61
N TYR A 91 -0.67 9.65 7.46
CA TYR A 91 -1.20 8.80 8.52
C TYR A 91 -0.32 7.57 8.72
N ALA A 92 0.10 6.94 7.63
CA ALA A 92 0.97 5.77 7.72
C ALA A 92 2.30 6.10 8.38
N ALA A 93 2.83 7.30 8.16
CA ALA A 93 4.09 7.71 8.74
C ALA A 93 4.03 7.79 10.27
N LYS A 94 2.84 7.90 10.85
CA LYS A 94 2.66 7.94 12.30
C LYS A 94 2.61 6.55 12.93
N LYS A 95 2.52 5.53 12.12
CA LYS A 95 2.46 4.16 12.59
C LYS A 95 3.80 3.47 12.44
#